data_2c5d024caa02fc881047d9d80e65cd57
#
_entry.id   2c5d024caa02fc881047d9d80e65cd57
#
_cell.length_a   1.000
_cell.length_b   1.000
_cell.length_c   1.000
_cell.angle_alpha   90.00
_cell.angle_beta   90.00
_cell.angle_gamma   90.00
#
_symmetry.space_group_name_H-M   'P 1'
#
loop_
_entity.id
_entity.type
_entity.pdbx_description
1 polymer ?
#
loop_
_entity_poly.entity_id
_entity_poly.type
_entity_poly.pdbx_seq_one_letter_code
_entity_poly.pdbx_strand_id
1 'polypeptide(L)'
;ALQNDMKAAGLSQVALQSVPNTPTLANWIGQLNSYVVNNDNGSEAAASELACIDNGALATFLTEWKAMYDAGALKNEQSSTDAFVAGDVALMTSSSSAISSITEKVNGAFEVGVSNYIKVNDAAADGATVSGSCLVMFDSGEALRKEASWYFLQYLTSADVQADFAAGTGYIPCNAAALETDAYKAAVEATPAYKTVYDQLTNTPASMRSVTVGPSKDFYYAIMQCVSDMLEQGQTVDETVEIMSDELSNLLNEYIRNNQ
;
A
#
# COMPACT_ATOMS: atom_id res chain seq x y z
N ALA A 1 12.93 11.43 14.04
CA ALA A 1 13.36 12.79 13.67
C ALA A 1 12.14 13.71 13.57
N LEU A 2 11.23 13.60 12.58
CA LEU A 2 10.11 14.53 12.34
C LEU A 2 9.28 14.86 13.60
N GLN A 3 8.87 13.85 14.39
CA GLN A 3 8.09 14.11 15.63
C GLN A 3 8.83 14.98 16.64
N ASN A 4 10.16 14.83 16.74
CA ASN A 4 10.97 15.65 17.63
C ASN A 4 11.08 17.08 17.11
N ASP A 5 11.22 17.27 15.82
CA ASP A 5 11.29 18.59 15.19
C ASP A 5 9.94 19.31 15.33
N MET A 6 8.83 18.59 15.17
CA MET A 6 7.48 19.12 15.40
C MET A 6 7.30 19.56 16.85
N LYS A 7 7.69 18.73 17.84
CA LYS A 7 7.65 19.09 19.26
C LYS A 7 8.54 20.30 19.57
N ALA A 8 9.74 20.38 18.98
CA ALA A 8 10.63 21.52 19.15
C ALA A 8 10.06 22.82 18.55
N ALA A 9 9.26 22.69 17.49
CA ALA A 9 8.51 23.81 16.90
C ALA A 9 7.21 24.17 17.65
N GLY A 10 6.91 23.49 18.76
CA GLY A 10 5.69 23.72 19.55
C GLY A 10 4.42 23.13 18.94
N LEU A 11 4.56 22.20 18.00
CA LEU A 11 3.44 21.53 17.36
C LEU A 11 3.01 20.31 18.20
N SER A 12 1.70 20.12 18.36
CA SER A 12 1.11 19.03 19.15
C SER A 12 0.65 17.84 18.30
N GLN A 13 0.70 17.97 16.98
CA GLN A 13 0.26 16.93 16.06
C GLN A 13 1.15 15.69 16.13
N VAL A 14 0.59 14.55 15.77
CA VAL A 14 1.33 13.29 15.60
C VAL A 14 1.92 13.24 14.18
N ALA A 15 3.13 12.71 14.05
CA ALA A 15 3.79 12.67 12.74
C ALA A 15 3.02 11.80 11.74
N LEU A 16 2.60 10.60 12.12
CA LEU A 16 1.95 9.62 11.24
C LEU A 16 0.72 9.00 11.89
N GLN A 17 -0.36 8.86 11.12
CA GLN A 17 -1.49 7.98 11.44
C GLN A 17 -1.57 6.87 10.41
N SER A 18 -1.42 5.64 10.85
CA SER A 18 -1.48 4.44 10.01
C SER A 18 -1.72 3.20 10.86
N VAL A 19 -2.21 2.13 10.23
CA VAL A 19 -2.31 0.79 10.81
C VAL A 19 -1.51 -0.20 9.99
N PRO A 20 -0.92 -1.22 10.61
CA PRO A 20 -0.18 -2.26 9.91
C PRO A 20 -1.16 -3.30 9.35
N ASN A 21 -1.69 -3.03 8.19
CA ASN A 21 -2.53 -3.96 7.44
C ASN A 21 -1.70 -4.73 6.38
N THR A 22 -2.34 -5.61 5.62
CA THR A 22 -1.66 -6.41 4.59
C THR A 22 -0.86 -5.55 3.59
N PRO A 23 -1.40 -4.44 3.01
CA PRO A 23 -0.61 -3.55 2.16
C PRO A 23 0.58 -2.90 2.86
N THR A 24 0.42 -2.43 4.10
CA THR A 24 1.53 -1.83 4.87
C THR A 24 2.62 -2.86 5.13
N LEU A 25 2.24 -4.06 5.55
CA LEU A 25 3.17 -5.16 5.78
C LEU A 25 3.89 -5.55 4.48
N ALA A 26 3.16 -5.69 3.36
CA ALA A 26 3.75 -6.02 2.06
C ALA A 26 4.78 -4.98 1.60
N ASN A 27 4.50 -3.69 1.80
CA ASN A 27 5.42 -2.62 1.46
C ASN A 27 6.72 -2.71 2.28
N TRP A 28 6.62 -2.76 3.60
CA TRP A 28 7.81 -2.72 4.46
C TRP A 28 8.61 -4.02 4.44
N ILE A 29 7.95 -5.18 4.36
CA ILE A 29 8.63 -6.47 4.17
C ILE A 29 9.30 -6.53 2.81
N GLY A 30 8.63 -6.03 1.74
CA GLY A 30 9.22 -5.93 0.41
C GLY A 30 10.44 -5.02 0.36
N GLN A 31 10.43 -3.88 1.07
CA GLN A 31 11.59 -2.99 1.21
C GLN A 31 12.79 -3.66 1.91
N LEU A 32 12.54 -4.68 2.73
CA LEU A 32 13.56 -5.53 3.36
C LEU A 32 13.98 -6.72 2.46
N ASN A 33 13.59 -6.69 1.18
CA ASN A 33 13.85 -7.72 0.19
C ASN A 33 13.36 -9.11 0.62
N SER A 34 12.14 -9.15 1.18
CA SER A 34 11.46 -10.37 1.64
C SER A 34 10.02 -10.40 1.13
N TYR A 35 9.42 -11.57 1.13
CA TYR A 35 8.00 -11.79 0.93
C TYR A 35 7.29 -11.96 2.26
N VAL A 36 6.01 -11.56 2.35
CA VAL A 36 5.19 -11.78 3.54
C VAL A 36 4.83 -13.26 3.66
N VAL A 37 4.42 -13.86 2.55
CA VAL A 37 4.04 -15.27 2.48
C VAL A 37 4.86 -16.00 1.40
N ASN A 38 4.91 -17.33 1.46
CA ASN A 38 5.57 -18.15 0.46
C ASN A 38 4.90 -18.08 -0.93
N ASN A 39 5.42 -18.81 -1.91
CA ASN A 39 4.93 -18.87 -3.29
C ASN A 39 4.84 -17.48 -3.96
N ASP A 40 5.92 -16.68 -3.81
CA ASP A 40 6.04 -15.34 -4.40
C ASP A 40 4.88 -14.42 -3.95
N ASN A 41 4.68 -14.27 -2.65
CA ASN A 41 3.53 -13.61 -2.02
C ASN A 41 2.17 -14.19 -2.46
N GLY A 42 2.11 -15.50 -2.69
CA GLY A 42 0.89 -16.21 -3.08
C GLY A 42 0.49 -16.05 -4.55
N SER A 43 1.37 -15.49 -5.40
CA SER A 43 1.09 -15.27 -6.82
C SER A 43 1.34 -16.50 -7.68
N GLU A 44 2.21 -17.42 -7.27
CA GLU A 44 2.52 -18.65 -8.02
C GLU A 44 1.64 -19.82 -7.61
N ALA A 45 1.28 -19.89 -6.32
CA ALA A 45 0.39 -20.91 -5.77
C ALA A 45 -0.23 -20.40 -4.47
N ALA A 46 -1.24 -21.11 -3.94
CA ALA A 46 -1.84 -20.79 -2.64
C ALA A 46 -0.76 -20.73 -1.55
N ALA A 47 -0.74 -19.61 -0.82
CA ALA A 47 0.19 -19.44 0.29
C ALA A 47 -0.22 -20.30 1.48
N SER A 48 0.76 -20.90 2.18
CA SER A 48 0.56 -21.80 3.32
C SER A 48 1.32 -21.38 4.58
N GLU A 49 2.28 -20.47 4.46
CA GLU A 49 3.13 -20.04 5.57
C GLU A 49 3.67 -18.63 5.34
N LEU A 50 4.14 -17.99 6.42
CA LEU A 50 4.86 -16.72 6.34
C LEU A 50 6.31 -16.96 5.92
N ALA A 51 6.78 -16.17 4.94
CA ALA A 51 8.15 -16.23 4.43
C ALA A 51 9.10 -15.20 5.10
N CYS A 52 8.57 -14.30 5.92
CA CYS A 52 9.31 -13.19 6.52
C CYS A 52 9.80 -13.47 7.95
N ILE A 53 9.64 -14.70 8.44
CA ILE A 53 10.00 -15.08 9.81
C ILE A 53 11.49 -15.35 9.93
N ASP A 54 12.00 -16.37 9.22
CA ASP A 54 13.37 -16.89 9.39
C ASP A 54 14.45 -15.90 9.01
N ASN A 55 14.14 -14.97 8.10
CA ASN A 55 15.08 -13.91 7.68
C ASN A 55 15.01 -12.65 8.55
N GLY A 56 14.15 -12.64 9.58
CA GLY A 56 14.00 -11.55 10.54
C GLY A 56 13.28 -10.30 10.00
N ALA A 57 12.70 -10.35 8.80
CA ALA A 57 12.04 -9.18 8.22
C ALA A 57 10.79 -8.79 9.01
N LEU A 58 9.98 -9.75 9.49
CA LEU A 58 8.83 -9.46 10.35
C LEU A 58 9.27 -8.83 11.68
N ALA A 59 10.29 -9.39 12.33
CA ALA A 59 10.81 -8.83 13.58
C ALA A 59 11.33 -7.40 13.40
N THR A 60 12.03 -7.13 12.29
CA THR A 60 12.48 -5.77 11.93
C THR A 60 11.30 -4.82 11.77
N PHE A 61 10.27 -5.21 11.00
CA PHE A 61 9.06 -4.41 10.84
C PHE A 61 8.40 -4.08 12.18
N LEU A 62 8.17 -5.08 13.02
CA LEU A 62 7.50 -4.90 14.31
C LEU A 62 8.34 -4.02 15.26
N THR A 63 9.66 -4.17 15.24
CA THR A 63 10.59 -3.34 16.04
C THR A 63 10.48 -1.87 15.65
N GLU A 64 10.54 -1.55 14.36
CA GLU A 64 10.48 -0.18 13.87
C GLU A 64 9.07 0.43 14.10
N TRP A 65 8.02 -0.38 13.91
CA TRP A 65 6.65 0.05 14.15
C TRP A 65 6.43 0.41 15.62
N LYS A 66 6.86 -0.48 16.53
CA LYS A 66 6.81 -0.25 17.97
C LYS A 66 7.64 0.96 18.39
N ALA A 67 8.83 1.13 17.84
CA ALA A 67 9.68 2.27 18.15
C ALA A 67 9.04 3.61 17.77
N MET A 68 8.33 3.69 16.64
CA MET A 68 7.57 4.89 16.28
C MET A 68 6.41 5.15 17.25
N TYR A 69 5.71 4.11 17.68
CA TYR A 69 4.61 4.21 18.63
C TYR A 69 5.11 4.68 19.99
N ASP A 70 6.14 4.05 20.54
CA ASP A 70 6.74 4.38 21.85
C ASP A 70 7.30 5.81 21.87
N ALA A 71 7.80 6.31 20.73
CA ALA A 71 8.26 7.69 20.58
C ALA A 71 7.10 8.72 20.48
N GLY A 72 5.85 8.25 20.41
CA GLY A 72 4.67 9.08 20.17
C GLY A 72 4.64 9.72 18.77
N ALA A 73 5.32 9.09 17.81
CA ALA A 73 5.37 9.54 16.42
C ALA A 73 4.30 8.87 15.55
N LEU A 74 3.71 7.78 16.03
CA LEU A 74 2.70 6.99 15.37
C LEU A 74 1.42 6.94 16.19
N LYS A 75 0.29 7.24 15.55
CA LYS A 75 -1.04 6.90 16.02
C LYS A 75 -1.48 5.64 15.32
N ASN A 76 -1.61 4.53 16.06
CA ASN A 76 -1.98 3.22 15.51
C ASN A 76 -3.49 3.15 15.27
N GLU A 77 -3.95 3.94 14.31
CA GLU A 77 -5.34 4.00 13.88
C GLU A 77 -5.39 4.01 12.35
N GLN A 78 -6.53 3.61 11.79
CA GLN A 78 -6.77 3.72 10.34
C GLN A 78 -6.40 5.12 9.86
N SER A 79 -5.64 5.22 8.76
CA SER A 79 -5.38 6.50 8.11
C SER A 79 -6.68 7.22 7.83
N SER A 80 -6.81 8.40 8.40
CA SER A 80 -8.02 9.20 8.29
C SER A 80 -7.75 10.43 7.44
N THR A 81 -8.41 10.50 6.29
CA THR A 81 -8.40 11.73 5.47
C THR A 81 -8.86 12.93 6.30
N ASP A 82 -9.85 12.73 7.17
CA ASP A 82 -10.41 13.83 7.97
C ASP A 82 -9.39 14.35 9.00
N ALA A 83 -8.62 13.48 9.66
CA ALA A 83 -7.56 13.89 10.58
C ALA A 83 -6.42 14.63 9.85
N PHE A 84 -6.04 14.18 8.64
CA PHE A 84 -5.05 14.87 7.83
C PHE A 84 -5.55 16.24 7.37
N VAL A 85 -6.77 16.32 6.84
CA VAL A 85 -7.39 17.58 6.38
C VAL A 85 -7.58 18.58 7.53
N ALA A 86 -7.88 18.09 8.75
CA ALA A 86 -7.95 18.93 9.95
C ALA A 86 -6.57 19.41 10.43
N GLY A 87 -5.47 18.84 9.91
CA GLY A 87 -4.11 19.15 10.37
C GLY A 87 -3.71 18.48 11.69
N ASP A 88 -4.44 17.45 12.11
CA ASP A 88 -4.16 16.72 13.37
C ASP A 88 -2.94 15.77 13.21
N VAL A 89 -2.62 15.40 11.98
CA VAL A 89 -1.46 14.57 11.65
C VAL A 89 -0.68 15.18 10.48
N ALA A 90 0.65 15.06 10.52
CA ALA A 90 1.53 15.63 9.49
C ALA A 90 1.65 14.76 8.25
N LEU A 91 1.55 13.44 8.41
CA LEU A 91 1.69 12.44 7.36
C LEU A 91 0.54 11.44 7.41
N MET A 92 0.11 10.99 6.25
CA MET A 92 -0.79 9.83 6.12
C MET A 92 -0.34 8.94 4.98
N THR A 93 -0.58 7.66 5.08
CA THR A 93 -0.42 6.72 3.96
C THR A 93 -1.76 6.57 3.25
N SER A 94 -1.76 6.68 1.92
CA SER A 94 -2.98 6.60 1.12
C SER A 94 -2.71 6.07 -0.28
N SER A 95 -3.78 5.74 -1.00
CA SER A 95 -3.71 5.46 -2.43
C SER A 95 -3.48 6.74 -3.23
N SER A 96 -2.77 6.64 -4.35
CA SER A 96 -2.62 7.75 -5.29
C SER A 96 -3.96 8.29 -5.83
N SER A 97 -4.97 7.43 -5.92
CA SER A 97 -6.34 7.82 -6.32
C SER A 97 -7.02 8.80 -5.35
N ALA A 98 -6.47 8.99 -4.15
CA ALA A 98 -7.02 9.93 -3.17
C ALA A 98 -6.39 11.35 -3.28
N ILE A 99 -5.36 11.56 -4.09
CA ILE A 99 -4.62 12.83 -4.17
C ILE A 99 -5.57 14.01 -4.44
N SER A 100 -6.37 13.94 -5.52
CA SER A 100 -7.29 15.02 -5.88
C SER A 100 -8.31 15.30 -4.77
N SER A 101 -8.94 14.26 -4.23
CA SER A 101 -9.98 14.42 -3.21
C SER A 101 -9.42 14.95 -1.88
N ILE A 102 -8.19 14.60 -1.52
CA ILE A 102 -7.52 15.15 -0.33
C ILE A 102 -7.20 16.63 -0.56
N THR A 103 -6.63 16.97 -1.71
CA THR A 103 -6.30 18.36 -2.06
C THR A 103 -7.53 19.26 -2.08
N GLU A 104 -8.63 18.78 -2.66
CA GLU A 104 -9.91 19.49 -2.65
C GLU A 104 -10.45 19.71 -1.23
N LYS A 105 -10.40 18.70 -0.37
CA LYS A 105 -10.88 18.80 1.02
C LYS A 105 -10.02 19.74 1.86
N VAL A 106 -8.72 19.79 1.65
CA VAL A 106 -7.81 20.74 2.32
C VAL A 106 -8.14 22.18 1.92
N ASN A 107 -8.69 22.40 0.71
CA ASN A 107 -9.22 23.67 0.24
C ASN A 107 -8.29 24.88 0.48
N GLY A 108 -6.99 24.67 0.29
CA GLY A 108 -5.98 25.73 0.45
C GLY A 108 -5.62 26.10 1.89
N ALA A 109 -6.08 25.36 2.90
CA ALA A 109 -5.70 25.60 4.29
C ALA A 109 -4.20 25.37 4.52
N PHE A 110 -3.62 24.45 3.77
CA PHE A 110 -2.17 24.20 3.69
C PHE A 110 -1.81 23.53 2.35
N GLU A 111 -0.52 23.49 2.02
CA GLU A 111 -0.02 22.82 0.83
C GLU A 111 0.09 21.30 1.07
N VAL A 112 -0.52 20.50 0.18
CA VAL A 112 -0.46 19.03 0.22
C VAL A 112 0.74 18.56 -0.59
N GLY A 113 1.74 18.00 0.08
CA GLY A 113 2.86 17.32 -0.57
C GLY A 113 2.63 15.82 -0.71
N VAL A 114 3.21 15.23 -1.74
CA VAL A 114 3.25 13.77 -1.94
C VAL A 114 4.70 13.32 -2.09
N SER A 115 5.07 12.29 -1.34
CA SER A 115 6.41 11.70 -1.39
C SER A 115 6.32 10.20 -1.67
N ASN A 116 7.47 9.58 -1.91
CA ASN A 116 7.60 8.13 -1.91
C ASN A 116 7.12 7.53 -0.59
N TYR A 117 6.72 6.26 -0.64
CA TYR A 117 6.29 5.53 0.55
C TYR A 117 7.41 5.51 1.60
N ILE A 118 7.03 5.68 2.86
CA ILE A 118 7.99 5.74 3.99
C ILE A 118 8.77 4.42 4.04
N LYS A 119 10.09 4.52 4.15
CA LYS A 119 10.98 3.36 4.29
C LYS A 119 10.91 2.82 5.72
N VAL A 120 10.98 1.49 5.84
CA VAL A 120 11.03 0.83 7.15
C VAL A 120 12.26 1.25 7.95
N ASN A 121 13.40 1.45 7.29
CA ASN A 121 14.62 2.03 7.86
C ASN A 121 15.52 2.60 6.74
N ASP A 122 16.64 3.22 7.10
CA ASP A 122 17.54 3.88 6.14
C ASP A 122 18.21 2.90 5.15
N ALA A 123 18.40 1.65 5.54
CA ALA A 123 19.03 0.62 4.70
C ALA A 123 18.04 -0.07 3.73
N ALA A 124 16.75 0.12 3.94
CA ALA A 124 15.71 -0.52 3.14
C ALA A 124 15.67 0.03 1.70
N ALA A 125 15.21 -0.79 0.76
CA ALA A 125 14.99 -0.37 -0.61
C ALA A 125 13.86 0.64 -0.71
N ASP A 126 13.91 1.52 -1.71
CA ASP A 126 12.76 2.34 -2.08
C ASP A 126 11.73 1.50 -2.84
N GLY A 127 10.46 1.83 -2.66
CA GLY A 127 9.39 1.21 -3.43
C GLY A 127 8.10 1.06 -2.64
N ALA A 128 7.05 0.76 -3.37
CA ALA A 128 5.76 0.38 -2.83
C ALA A 128 5.08 -0.63 -3.75
N THR A 129 4.40 -1.59 -3.16
CA THR A 129 3.61 -2.57 -3.93
C THR A 129 2.46 -1.87 -4.66
N VAL A 130 2.15 -2.34 -5.85
CA VAL A 130 1.01 -1.84 -6.61
C VAL A 130 -0.22 -2.69 -6.31
N SER A 131 -1.37 -2.04 -6.19
CA SER A 131 -2.67 -2.67 -6.21
C SER A 131 -3.61 -1.89 -7.13
N GLY A 132 -4.70 -2.50 -7.55
CA GLY A 132 -5.66 -1.85 -8.42
C GLY A 132 -6.68 -2.83 -8.96
N SER A 133 -7.45 -2.36 -9.94
CA SER A 133 -8.44 -3.16 -10.63
C SER A 133 -7.88 -3.70 -11.95
N CYS A 134 -8.42 -4.80 -12.42
CA CYS A 134 -8.13 -5.35 -13.73
C CYS A 134 -9.42 -5.47 -14.57
N LEU A 135 -9.27 -5.46 -15.88
CA LEU A 135 -10.34 -5.76 -16.82
C LEU A 135 -10.25 -7.22 -17.22
N VAL A 136 -11.35 -7.95 -17.11
CA VAL A 136 -11.44 -9.36 -17.44
C VAL A 136 -12.49 -9.57 -18.53
N MET A 137 -12.14 -10.31 -19.56
CA MET A 137 -13.06 -10.69 -20.61
C MET A 137 -13.52 -12.14 -20.39
N PHE A 138 -14.85 -12.33 -20.28
CA PHE A 138 -15.45 -13.66 -20.22
C PHE A 138 -15.76 -14.17 -21.63
N ASP A 139 -15.50 -15.46 -21.86
CA ASP A 139 -15.92 -16.10 -23.09
C ASP A 139 -17.43 -16.41 -23.04
N SER A 140 -18.21 -15.69 -23.83
CA SER A 140 -19.65 -15.85 -23.94
C SER A 140 -20.08 -16.98 -24.87
N GLY A 141 -19.13 -17.65 -25.54
CA GLY A 141 -19.41 -18.59 -26.62
C GLY A 141 -19.82 -17.95 -27.95
N GLU A 142 -20.01 -16.63 -28.01
CA GLU A 142 -20.40 -15.89 -29.22
C GLU A 142 -19.21 -15.09 -29.77
N ALA A 143 -18.78 -15.43 -31.01
CA ALA A 143 -17.59 -14.84 -31.61
C ALA A 143 -17.67 -13.31 -31.75
N LEU A 144 -18.79 -12.77 -32.20
CA LEU A 144 -18.99 -11.32 -32.35
C LEU A 144 -18.94 -10.57 -30.99
N ARG A 145 -19.50 -11.17 -29.94
CA ARG A 145 -19.45 -10.58 -28.61
C ARG A 145 -18.03 -10.58 -28.05
N LYS A 146 -17.30 -11.66 -28.27
CA LYS A 146 -15.89 -11.76 -27.87
C LYS A 146 -15.03 -10.71 -28.59
N GLU A 147 -15.22 -10.56 -29.91
CA GLU A 147 -14.52 -9.57 -30.72
C GLU A 147 -14.84 -8.14 -30.26
N ALA A 148 -16.11 -7.81 -30.05
CA ALA A 148 -16.53 -6.50 -29.55
C ALA A 148 -15.94 -6.20 -28.15
N SER A 149 -15.91 -7.18 -27.26
CA SER A 149 -15.30 -7.05 -25.94
C SER A 149 -13.80 -6.78 -26.02
N TRP A 150 -13.12 -7.45 -26.96
CA TRP A 150 -11.69 -7.24 -27.21
C TRP A 150 -11.40 -5.82 -27.73
N TYR A 151 -12.17 -5.32 -28.69
CA TYR A 151 -12.04 -3.93 -29.16
C TYR A 151 -12.29 -2.91 -28.03
N PHE A 152 -13.26 -3.19 -27.16
CA PHE A 152 -13.53 -2.32 -26.00
C PHE A 152 -12.37 -2.30 -25.02
N LEU A 153 -11.75 -3.46 -24.72
CA LEU A 153 -10.55 -3.53 -23.89
C LEU A 153 -9.38 -2.74 -24.51
N GLN A 154 -9.15 -2.89 -25.81
CA GLN A 154 -8.11 -2.13 -26.52
C GLN A 154 -8.37 -0.62 -26.45
N TYR A 155 -9.62 -0.18 -26.59
CA TYR A 155 -10.00 1.21 -26.44
C TYR A 155 -9.73 1.73 -25.02
N LEU A 156 -10.16 1.00 -23.99
CA LEU A 156 -9.95 1.39 -22.58
C LEU A 156 -8.46 1.44 -22.18
N THR A 157 -7.61 0.66 -22.83
CA THR A 157 -6.16 0.64 -22.58
C THR A 157 -5.36 1.48 -23.59
N SER A 158 -6.03 2.24 -24.48
CA SER A 158 -5.36 3.15 -25.38
C SER A 158 -4.71 4.34 -24.64
N ALA A 159 -3.71 4.95 -25.26
CA ALA A 159 -2.95 6.03 -24.63
C ALA A 159 -3.84 7.20 -24.20
N ASP A 160 -4.73 7.66 -25.08
CA ASP A 160 -5.60 8.81 -24.80
C ASP A 160 -6.58 8.52 -23.65
N VAL A 161 -7.26 7.35 -23.68
CA VAL A 161 -8.20 6.97 -22.62
C VAL A 161 -7.50 6.77 -21.27
N GLN A 162 -6.31 6.19 -21.28
CA GLN A 162 -5.52 6.02 -20.06
C GLN A 162 -4.99 7.36 -19.53
N ALA A 163 -4.65 8.29 -20.39
CA ALA A 163 -4.27 9.64 -19.97
C ALA A 163 -5.44 10.39 -19.31
N ASP A 164 -6.61 10.38 -19.94
CA ASP A 164 -7.81 11.02 -19.39
C ASP A 164 -8.25 10.37 -18.07
N PHE A 165 -8.21 9.04 -17.99
CA PHE A 165 -8.54 8.31 -16.77
C PHE A 165 -7.57 8.64 -15.63
N ALA A 166 -6.26 8.65 -15.91
CA ALA A 166 -5.25 9.00 -14.92
C ALA A 166 -5.40 10.44 -14.43
N ALA A 167 -5.61 11.39 -15.36
CA ALA A 167 -5.81 12.80 -15.03
C ALA A 167 -7.05 13.02 -14.14
N GLY A 168 -8.14 12.28 -14.40
CA GLY A 168 -9.39 12.43 -13.65
C GLY A 168 -9.44 11.69 -12.32
N THR A 169 -8.59 10.66 -12.13
CA THR A 169 -8.72 9.74 -10.98
C THR A 169 -7.47 9.63 -10.11
N GLY A 170 -6.30 10.08 -10.58
CA GLY A 170 -5.01 9.87 -9.92
C GLY A 170 -4.49 8.42 -10.00
N TYR A 171 -5.11 7.55 -10.80
CA TYR A 171 -4.57 6.23 -11.11
C TYR A 171 -3.34 6.33 -12.03
N ILE A 172 -2.44 5.37 -11.90
CA ILE A 172 -1.26 5.28 -12.77
C ILE A 172 -1.70 4.66 -14.10
N PRO A 173 -1.34 5.26 -15.26
CA PRO A 173 -1.67 4.69 -16.57
C PRO A 173 -1.04 3.31 -16.76
N CYS A 174 -1.79 2.33 -17.23
CA CYS A 174 -1.27 1.01 -17.60
C CYS A 174 -0.61 0.99 -18.99
N ASN A 175 -0.74 2.08 -19.78
CA ASN A 175 -0.14 2.26 -21.09
C ASN A 175 0.91 3.39 -21.02
N ALA A 176 2.19 3.05 -21.21
CA ALA A 176 3.28 4.01 -21.13
C ALA A 176 3.17 5.16 -22.15
N ALA A 177 2.52 4.92 -23.32
CA ALA A 177 2.31 5.97 -24.32
C ALA A 177 1.36 7.07 -23.81
N ALA A 178 0.55 6.81 -22.78
CA ALA A 178 -0.29 7.83 -22.15
C ALA A 178 0.53 9.00 -21.57
N LEU A 179 1.74 8.73 -21.09
CA LEU A 179 2.63 9.73 -20.50
C LEU A 179 3.09 10.81 -21.50
N GLU A 180 3.08 10.47 -22.79
CA GLU A 180 3.49 11.36 -23.86
C GLU A 180 2.35 12.22 -24.39
N THR A 181 1.11 11.99 -23.99
CA THR A 181 -0.04 12.78 -24.40
C THR A 181 -0.05 14.16 -23.76
N ASP A 182 -0.62 15.14 -24.47
CA ASP A 182 -0.77 16.50 -23.94
C ASP A 182 -1.68 16.53 -22.71
N ALA A 183 -2.71 15.67 -22.67
CA ALA A 183 -3.64 15.55 -21.54
C ALA A 183 -2.90 15.13 -20.25
N TYR A 184 -2.06 14.09 -20.31
CA TYR A 184 -1.31 13.65 -19.13
C TYR A 184 -0.24 14.66 -18.72
N LYS A 185 0.47 15.27 -19.65
CA LYS A 185 1.47 16.32 -19.37
C LYS A 185 0.83 17.52 -18.68
N ALA A 186 -0.34 17.96 -19.14
CA ALA A 186 -1.09 19.03 -18.48
C ALA A 186 -1.57 18.64 -17.06
N ALA A 187 -1.99 17.39 -16.87
CA ALA A 187 -2.37 16.89 -15.56
C ALA A 187 -1.19 16.86 -14.57
N VAL A 188 0.00 16.43 -15.01
CA VAL A 188 1.22 16.45 -14.20
C VAL A 188 1.68 17.88 -13.89
N GLU A 189 1.54 18.82 -14.84
CA GLU A 189 1.85 20.23 -14.59
C GLU A 189 0.93 20.83 -13.52
N ALA A 190 -0.37 20.50 -13.59
CA ALA A 190 -1.36 20.93 -12.58
C ALA A 190 -1.19 20.21 -11.23
N THR A 191 -0.78 18.95 -11.23
CA THR A 191 -0.62 18.10 -10.05
C THR A 191 0.68 17.31 -10.13
N PRO A 192 1.84 17.90 -9.73
CA PRO A 192 3.15 17.24 -9.82
C PRO A 192 3.26 15.92 -9.06
N ALA A 193 2.39 15.70 -8.07
CA ALA A 193 2.26 14.46 -7.33
C ALA A 193 2.05 13.22 -8.22
N TYR A 194 1.40 13.34 -9.36
CA TYR A 194 1.22 12.22 -10.30
C TYR A 194 2.55 11.68 -10.85
N LYS A 195 3.51 12.58 -11.10
CA LYS A 195 4.85 12.15 -11.48
C LYS A 195 5.58 11.41 -10.35
N THR A 196 5.48 11.90 -9.13
CA THR A 196 6.10 11.25 -7.95
C THR A 196 5.61 9.81 -7.81
N VAL A 197 4.31 9.59 -7.94
CA VAL A 197 3.69 8.26 -7.84
C VAL A 197 4.14 7.35 -8.98
N TYR A 198 4.18 7.87 -10.21
CA TYR A 198 4.64 7.10 -11.38
C TYR A 198 6.12 6.72 -11.25
N ASP A 199 6.97 7.68 -10.87
CA ASP A 199 8.40 7.44 -10.67
C ASP A 199 8.64 6.39 -9.58
N GLN A 200 7.89 6.43 -8.49
CA GLN A 200 7.97 5.40 -7.45
C GLN A 200 7.62 4.02 -8.00
N LEU A 201 6.52 3.89 -8.74
CA LEU A 201 6.11 2.60 -9.31
C LEU A 201 7.20 2.04 -10.24
N THR A 202 7.72 2.87 -11.14
CA THR A 202 8.72 2.42 -12.13
C THR A 202 10.09 2.12 -11.51
N ASN A 203 10.42 2.70 -10.38
CA ASN A 203 11.64 2.44 -9.62
C ASN A 203 11.48 1.34 -8.57
N THR A 204 10.26 0.86 -8.32
CA THR A 204 10.00 -0.24 -7.39
C THR A 204 10.59 -1.54 -7.93
N PRO A 205 11.40 -2.27 -7.15
CA PRO A 205 11.92 -3.57 -7.55
C PRO A 205 10.80 -4.55 -7.92
N ALA A 206 10.99 -5.32 -9.00
CA ALA A 206 10.00 -6.30 -9.46
C ALA A 206 9.70 -7.41 -8.43
N SER A 207 10.60 -7.62 -7.46
CA SER A 207 10.41 -8.53 -6.33
C SER A 207 9.42 -7.99 -5.28
N MET A 208 9.15 -6.68 -5.26
CA MET A 208 8.14 -6.09 -4.37
C MET A 208 6.74 -6.33 -4.94
N ARG A 209 6.06 -7.33 -4.42
CA ARG A 209 4.73 -7.75 -4.88
C ARG A 209 3.69 -7.66 -3.77
N SER A 210 2.47 -7.33 -4.18
CA SER A 210 1.31 -7.39 -3.28
C SER A 210 1.06 -8.83 -2.81
N VAL A 211 0.55 -8.96 -1.59
CA VAL A 211 0.16 -10.26 -1.02
C VAL A 211 -1.15 -10.72 -1.62
N THR A 212 -1.18 -11.95 -2.12
CA THR A 212 -2.37 -12.62 -2.66
C THR A 212 -2.68 -13.84 -1.81
N VAL A 213 -3.68 -13.73 -0.95
CA VAL A 213 -4.11 -14.81 -0.06
C VAL A 213 -5.60 -15.02 -0.16
N GLY A 214 -6.04 -16.27 -0.06
CA GLY A 214 -7.46 -16.61 -0.12
C GLY A 214 -8.28 -15.96 0.98
N PRO A 215 -7.90 -16.08 2.28
CA PRO A 215 -8.62 -15.46 3.40
C PRO A 215 -8.21 -14.00 3.59
N SER A 216 -8.20 -13.20 2.53
CA SER A 216 -7.62 -11.85 2.50
C SER A 216 -8.15 -10.91 3.58
N LYS A 217 -9.45 -11.00 3.89
CA LYS A 217 -10.09 -10.16 4.91
C LYS A 217 -9.66 -10.55 6.32
N ASP A 218 -9.67 -11.84 6.62
CA ASP A 218 -9.30 -12.33 7.95
C ASP A 218 -7.80 -12.14 8.20
N PHE A 219 -6.99 -12.38 7.17
CA PHE A 219 -5.56 -12.11 7.20
C PHE A 219 -5.24 -10.63 7.48
N TYR A 220 -5.98 -9.71 6.84
CA TYR A 220 -5.87 -8.28 7.07
C TYR A 220 -6.16 -7.90 8.53
N TYR A 221 -7.26 -8.39 9.10
CA TYR A 221 -7.64 -8.07 10.48
C TYR A 221 -6.74 -8.74 11.51
N ALA A 222 -6.27 -9.96 11.26
CA ALA A 222 -5.34 -10.65 12.16
C ALA A 222 -4.02 -9.88 12.31
N ILE A 223 -3.44 -9.37 11.20
CA ILE A 223 -2.26 -8.50 11.27
C ILE A 223 -2.52 -7.29 12.17
N MET A 224 -3.62 -6.60 11.95
CA MET A 224 -3.96 -5.41 12.74
C MET A 224 -4.11 -5.75 14.23
N GLN A 225 -4.77 -6.84 14.55
CA GLN A 225 -5.02 -7.26 15.93
C GLN A 225 -3.71 -7.63 16.63
N CYS A 226 -2.86 -8.47 16.03
CA CYS A 226 -1.58 -8.87 16.62
C CYS A 226 -0.70 -7.65 16.94
N VAL A 227 -0.65 -6.67 16.04
CA VAL A 227 0.15 -5.46 16.29
C VAL A 227 -0.51 -4.55 17.32
N SER A 228 -1.83 -4.43 17.33
CA SER A 228 -2.53 -3.66 18.38
C SER A 228 -2.27 -4.27 19.76
N ASP A 229 -2.33 -5.59 19.88
CA ASP A 229 -2.04 -6.29 21.14
C ASP A 229 -0.59 -6.08 21.58
N MET A 230 0.38 -6.09 20.66
CA MET A 230 1.78 -5.74 20.95
C MET A 230 1.90 -4.33 21.55
N LEU A 231 1.24 -3.36 20.95
CA LEU A 231 1.37 -1.97 21.35
C LEU A 231 0.61 -1.64 22.65
N GLU A 232 -0.56 -2.24 22.87
CA GLU A 232 -1.48 -1.88 23.93
C GLU A 232 -1.42 -2.82 25.13
N GLN A 233 -1.04 -4.10 24.93
CA GLN A 233 -0.96 -5.09 25.98
C GLN A 233 0.47 -5.39 26.43
N GLY A 234 1.46 -4.73 25.79
CA GLY A 234 2.86 -4.81 26.19
C GLY A 234 3.56 -6.11 25.81
N GLN A 235 3.07 -6.81 24.78
CA GLN A 235 3.77 -7.97 24.25
C GLN A 235 5.13 -7.56 23.68
N THR A 236 6.09 -8.45 23.77
CA THR A 236 7.39 -8.25 23.10
C THR A 236 7.29 -8.49 21.61
N VAL A 237 8.27 -8.01 20.83
CA VAL A 237 8.36 -8.27 19.41
C VAL A 237 8.44 -9.77 19.13
N ASP A 238 9.25 -10.52 19.89
CA ASP A 238 9.43 -11.95 19.70
C ASP A 238 8.14 -12.74 19.96
N GLU A 239 7.41 -12.43 21.04
CA GLU A 239 6.08 -13.01 21.31
C GLU A 239 5.10 -12.69 20.19
N THR A 240 5.10 -11.47 19.68
CA THR A 240 4.21 -11.07 18.59
C THR A 240 4.56 -11.78 17.27
N VAL A 241 5.85 -11.97 16.97
CA VAL A 241 6.28 -12.77 15.81
C VAL A 241 5.73 -14.20 15.90
N GLU A 242 5.84 -14.85 17.06
CA GLU A 242 5.36 -16.21 17.25
C GLU A 242 3.83 -16.30 17.09
N ILE A 243 3.08 -15.44 17.79
CA ILE A 243 1.62 -15.37 17.71
C ILE A 243 1.15 -15.12 16.28
N MET A 244 1.76 -14.14 15.60
CA MET A 244 1.40 -13.74 14.25
C MET A 244 1.73 -14.85 13.24
N SER A 245 2.85 -15.55 13.42
CA SER A 245 3.21 -16.72 12.61
C SER A 245 2.16 -17.82 12.71
N ASP A 246 1.75 -18.17 13.93
CA ASP A 246 0.79 -19.24 14.17
C ASP A 246 -0.60 -18.86 13.64
N GLU A 247 -1.08 -17.67 13.95
CA GLU A 247 -2.42 -17.21 13.57
C GLU A 247 -2.57 -17.10 12.05
N LEU A 248 -1.64 -16.43 11.38
CA LEU A 248 -1.71 -16.23 9.93
C LEU A 248 -1.49 -17.55 9.16
N SER A 249 -0.58 -18.40 9.61
CA SER A 249 -0.39 -19.72 9.00
C SER A 249 -1.61 -20.62 9.17
N ASN A 250 -2.29 -20.56 10.31
CA ASN A 250 -3.53 -21.30 10.54
C ASN A 250 -4.64 -20.84 9.59
N LEU A 251 -4.83 -19.51 9.39
CA LEU A 251 -5.79 -18.97 8.43
C LEU A 251 -5.52 -19.45 7.00
N LEU A 252 -4.26 -19.45 6.56
CA LEU A 252 -3.86 -19.91 5.24
C LEU A 252 -4.15 -21.41 5.06
N ASN A 253 -3.75 -22.23 6.02
CA ASN A 253 -3.94 -23.66 5.98
C ASN A 253 -5.41 -24.10 6.08
N GLU A 254 -6.22 -23.40 6.87
CA GLU A 254 -7.66 -23.60 6.92
C GLU A 254 -8.33 -23.29 5.58
N TYR A 255 -7.95 -22.18 4.95
CA TYR A 255 -8.44 -21.84 3.62
C TYR A 255 -8.12 -22.93 2.59
N ILE A 256 -6.88 -23.43 2.58
CA ILE A 256 -6.45 -24.50 1.66
C ILE A 256 -7.32 -25.76 1.89
N ARG A 257 -7.49 -26.19 3.14
CA ARG A 257 -8.30 -27.38 3.46
C ARG A 257 -9.76 -27.25 3.02
N ASN A 258 -10.32 -26.06 3.11
CA ASN A 258 -11.73 -25.81 2.79
C ASN A 258 -11.99 -25.61 1.28
N ASN A 259 -10.94 -25.44 0.48
CA ASN A 259 -11.03 -25.16 -0.97
C ASN A 259 -10.32 -26.22 -1.85
N GLN A 260 -9.87 -27.33 -1.27
CA GLN A 260 -9.44 -28.55 -1.99
C GLN A 260 -10.64 -29.45 -2.20
#